data_c3bd1c3c76d375f46e01d368de585e84
#
_entry.id   c3bd1c3c76d375f46e01d368de585e84
#
_cell.length_a   1.000
_cell.length_b   1.000
_cell.length_c   1.000
_cell.angle_alpha   90.00
_cell.angle_beta   90.00
_cell.angle_gamma   90.00
#
_symmetry.space_group_name_H-M   'P 1'
#
loop_
_entity.id
_entity.type
_entity.pdbx_description
1 polymer ?
#
loop_
_entity_poly.entity_id
_entity_poly.type
_entity_poly.pdbx_seq_one_letter_code
_entity_poly.pdbx_strand_id
1 'polypeptide(L)'
;MPPCGFFLPQAQPSRCEPPASVCPTQWSAPRSGLPHRRCWAVAPSRVVYTQSVGFQEFLGNTQTVTHLRESIRAERFPHSLILAGPKGAGKYTLALMLARAYNCLNPTESDGLPDFCGVCSNCTRIGESADLEARVAEAVEARDGLRETDKRETRILIQTHPDLLIVPPDPPQLLIKMGQVRQVIHVAYYRPPVESKRTFTIFTSSAFMKEAANSLLKVLEEPPEHTSLILLTENPQEMLPTIRSRAVIHRLGAIPAADLELLLAQRRPELKPADRALAARLAEGAVGRALNLDLAAYLASRQDALVILHTALREPDYSQLFHATESYRAGADGQQRSINLLRALGSLVEDLLLVVAGTPRLVRNLDLAPELERLAQGLTIDWIDGAARALGQVEQGMRRNLLRSLSLDAMAVGLERN
;
A
#
# COMPACT_ATOMS: atom_id res chain seq x y z
N MET A 1 62.31 -27.09 27.41
CA MET A 1 61.72 -28.24 26.68
C MET A 1 60.35 -27.86 26.24
N PRO A 2 60.08 -27.76 24.94
CA PRO A 2 58.76 -27.33 24.38
C PRO A 2 57.87 -28.55 24.18
N PRO A 3 56.55 -28.38 24.18
CA PRO A 3 55.61 -29.34 23.62
C PRO A 3 55.19 -29.02 22.19
N CYS A 4 54.92 -30.09 21.49
CA CYS A 4 54.60 -30.23 20.09
C CYS A 4 53.37 -29.46 19.61
N GLY A 5 53.51 -28.87 18.43
CA GLY A 5 52.38 -28.34 17.66
C GLY A 5 51.61 -29.45 16.94
N PHE A 6 50.30 -29.28 16.87
CA PHE A 6 49.46 -30.02 15.94
C PHE A 6 48.96 -29.05 14.84
N PHE A 7 49.39 -29.33 13.63
CA PHE A 7 48.86 -28.76 12.41
C PHE A 7 47.54 -29.44 12.07
N LEU A 8 46.50 -28.65 11.80
CA LEU A 8 45.30 -29.09 11.10
C LEU A 8 45.29 -28.53 9.70
N PRO A 9 44.96 -29.31 8.68
CA PRO A 9 44.97 -28.86 7.30
C PRO A 9 43.72 -28.06 6.94
N GLN A 10 43.96 -27.02 6.13
CA GLN A 10 42.94 -26.19 5.50
C GLN A 10 42.19 -26.99 4.43
N ALA A 11 40.86 -27.05 4.52
CA ALA A 11 40.00 -27.55 3.47
C ALA A 11 39.65 -26.45 2.50
N GLN A 12 39.97 -26.64 1.23
CA GLN A 12 39.55 -25.80 0.10
C GLN A 12 38.08 -26.07 -0.26
N PRO A 13 37.30 -25.07 -0.70
CA PRO A 13 35.94 -25.30 -1.20
C PRO A 13 35.97 -25.87 -2.60
N SER A 14 35.41 -27.06 -2.76
CA SER A 14 35.16 -27.72 -4.03
C SER A 14 34.01 -27.03 -4.77
N ARG A 15 34.28 -26.61 -6.03
CA ARG A 15 33.28 -26.20 -7.01
C ARG A 15 32.41 -27.40 -7.40
N CYS A 16 31.09 -27.31 -7.25
CA CYS A 16 30.16 -28.22 -7.90
C CYS A 16 29.73 -27.62 -9.24
N GLU A 17 30.16 -28.24 -10.32
CA GLU A 17 29.61 -28.05 -11.66
C GLU A 17 28.34 -28.93 -11.81
N PRO A 18 27.30 -28.48 -12.55
CA PRO A 18 26.15 -29.31 -12.82
C PRO A 18 26.41 -30.25 -14.02
N PRO A 19 25.91 -31.48 -14.03
CA PRO A 19 26.08 -32.40 -15.13
C PRO A 19 25.16 -32.05 -16.31
N ALA A 20 25.71 -32.11 -17.50
CA ALA A 20 25.02 -31.93 -18.76
C ALA A 20 24.24 -33.18 -19.17
N SER A 21 23.08 -32.89 -19.78
CA SER A 21 22.38 -33.66 -20.82
C SER A 21 22.20 -35.16 -20.70
N VAL A 22 20.96 -35.62 -20.64
CA VAL A 22 20.45 -36.75 -21.42
C VAL A 22 19.01 -36.45 -21.83
N CYS A 23 18.77 -36.35 -23.11
CA CYS A 23 17.46 -36.36 -23.74
C CYS A 23 17.14 -37.81 -24.16
N PRO A 24 15.98 -38.35 -23.84
CA PRO A 24 15.42 -39.49 -24.59
C PRO A 24 14.21 -39.06 -25.41
N THR A 25 14.30 -39.38 -26.66
CA THR A 25 13.31 -39.31 -27.72
C THR A 25 12.08 -40.19 -27.47
N GLN A 26 10.96 -39.69 -28.03
CA GLN A 26 9.77 -40.46 -28.49
C GLN A 26 8.80 -40.93 -27.41
N TRP A 27 7.69 -40.20 -27.28
CA TRP A 27 6.39 -40.76 -27.06
C TRP A 27 5.33 -39.98 -27.86
N SER A 28 4.57 -40.72 -28.64
CA SER A 28 3.49 -40.29 -29.52
C SER A 28 2.30 -39.77 -28.75
N ALA A 29 1.68 -38.72 -29.27
CA ALA A 29 0.52 -38.01 -28.70
C ALA A 29 -0.78 -38.83 -28.81
N PRO A 30 -1.75 -38.56 -27.90
CA PRO A 30 -3.14 -38.52 -28.29
C PRO A 30 -3.70 -37.10 -28.20
N ARG A 31 -4.48 -36.75 -29.22
CA ARG A 31 -5.22 -35.49 -29.35
C ARG A 31 -6.31 -35.41 -28.27
N SER A 32 -6.27 -34.41 -27.43
CA SER A 32 -7.47 -33.85 -26.79
C SER A 32 -7.16 -32.38 -26.41
N GLY A 33 -7.99 -31.48 -26.93
CA GLY A 33 -7.81 -30.04 -26.78
C GLY A 33 -8.04 -29.58 -25.34
N LEU A 34 -7.01 -28.98 -24.79
CA LEU A 34 -7.10 -28.16 -23.60
C LEU A 34 -6.62 -26.74 -23.98
N PRO A 35 -7.27 -25.67 -23.53
CA PRO A 35 -6.91 -24.31 -23.90
C PRO A 35 -5.54 -23.95 -23.34
N HIS A 36 -4.75 -23.32 -24.17
CA HIS A 36 -3.43 -22.76 -23.83
C HIS A 36 -3.50 -21.97 -22.52
N ARG A 37 -2.78 -22.45 -21.51
CA ARG A 37 -2.44 -21.62 -20.34
C ARG A 37 -1.67 -20.41 -20.85
N ARG A 38 -2.31 -19.25 -20.85
CA ARG A 38 -1.64 -17.97 -21.02
C ARG A 38 -0.65 -17.83 -19.87
N CYS A 39 0.64 -17.73 -20.19
CA CYS A 39 1.63 -17.27 -19.25
C CYS A 39 1.21 -15.87 -18.80
N TRP A 40 0.73 -15.77 -17.58
CA TRP A 40 0.54 -14.49 -16.92
C TRP A 40 1.93 -13.91 -16.73
N ALA A 41 2.19 -12.76 -17.35
CA ALA A 41 3.36 -11.98 -17.03
C ALA A 41 3.27 -11.64 -15.53
N VAL A 42 4.21 -12.17 -14.76
CA VAL A 42 4.35 -11.85 -13.34
C VAL A 42 4.58 -10.36 -13.28
N ALA A 43 3.63 -9.63 -12.72
CA ALA A 43 3.81 -8.22 -12.41
C ALA A 43 5.09 -8.07 -11.56
N PRO A 44 5.88 -7.00 -11.74
CA PRO A 44 7.10 -6.82 -10.97
C PRO A 44 6.78 -6.94 -9.49
N SER A 45 7.50 -7.82 -8.80
CA SER A 45 7.33 -8.11 -7.38
C SER A 45 7.42 -6.80 -6.58
N ARG A 46 6.31 -6.39 -5.98
CA ARG A 46 6.27 -5.24 -5.06
C ARG A 46 7.26 -5.50 -3.94
N VAL A 47 8.06 -4.49 -3.61
CA VAL A 47 8.96 -4.56 -2.46
C VAL A 47 8.08 -4.55 -1.20
N VAL A 48 7.89 -5.73 -0.63
CA VAL A 48 7.22 -5.87 0.65
C VAL A 48 8.27 -5.77 1.76
N TYR A 49 8.02 -4.94 2.75
CA TYR A 49 8.86 -4.79 3.93
C TYR A 49 8.77 -6.06 4.82
N THR A 50 9.18 -7.22 4.29
CA THR A 50 9.07 -8.52 4.99
C THR A 50 10.19 -8.80 5.99
N GLN A 51 11.28 -8.02 5.95
CA GLN A 51 12.49 -8.29 6.75
C GLN A 51 12.92 -7.09 7.62
N SER A 52 11.95 -6.33 8.18
CA SER A 52 12.33 -5.33 9.18
C SER A 52 12.91 -6.01 10.41
N VAL A 53 14.19 -5.78 10.66
CA VAL A 53 14.96 -6.33 11.79
C VAL A 53 14.79 -5.45 13.03
N GLY A 54 13.81 -4.55 13.07
CA GLY A 54 13.52 -3.70 14.21
C GLY A 54 12.93 -2.34 13.82
N PHE A 55 12.55 -1.54 14.82
CA PHE A 55 11.97 -0.20 14.61
C PHE A 55 12.95 0.79 13.99
N GLN A 56 14.26 0.54 14.03
CA GLN A 56 15.27 1.39 13.38
C GLN A 56 15.09 1.44 11.85
N GLU A 57 14.47 0.42 11.26
CA GLU A 57 14.17 0.42 9.82
C GLU A 57 12.88 1.19 9.48
N PHE A 58 12.10 1.63 10.47
CA PHE A 58 10.91 2.44 10.22
C PHE A 58 11.30 3.89 9.97
N LEU A 59 11.21 4.31 8.72
CA LEU A 59 11.63 5.65 8.32
C LEU A 59 10.62 6.72 8.77
N GLY A 60 11.13 7.74 9.43
CA GLY A 60 10.35 8.91 9.86
C GLY A 60 9.39 8.64 11.01
N ASN A 61 8.59 9.63 11.35
CA ASN A 61 7.61 9.57 12.44
C ASN A 61 8.20 9.11 13.79
N THR A 62 9.46 9.43 14.03
CA THR A 62 10.25 8.95 15.19
C THR A 62 9.53 9.21 16.51
N GLN A 63 8.94 10.39 16.68
CA GLN A 63 8.21 10.74 17.90
C GLN A 63 7.02 9.80 18.16
N THR A 64 6.25 9.48 17.12
CA THR A 64 5.11 8.54 17.24
C THR A 64 5.60 7.14 17.56
N VAL A 65 6.64 6.67 16.88
CA VAL A 65 7.23 5.35 17.12
C VAL A 65 7.79 5.24 18.54
N THR A 66 8.56 6.25 18.99
CA THR A 66 9.11 6.32 20.35
C THR A 66 8.00 6.25 21.39
N HIS A 67 6.97 7.07 21.26
CA HIS A 67 5.84 7.10 22.21
C HIS A 67 5.11 5.75 22.29
N LEU A 68 4.88 5.07 21.17
CA LEU A 68 4.27 3.76 21.16
C LEU A 68 5.16 2.70 21.80
N ARG A 69 6.47 2.74 21.57
CA ARG A 69 7.44 1.84 22.22
C ARG A 69 7.56 2.10 23.73
N GLU A 70 7.51 3.35 24.17
CA GLU A 70 7.44 3.72 25.57
C GLU A 70 6.17 3.17 26.25
N SER A 71 5.04 3.18 25.55
CA SER A 71 3.79 2.61 26.05
C SER A 71 3.88 1.08 26.22
N ILE A 72 4.62 0.39 25.33
CA ILE A 72 4.93 -1.04 25.49
C ILE A 72 5.79 -1.27 26.72
N ARG A 73 6.88 -0.49 26.92
CA ARG A 73 7.78 -0.59 28.07
C ARG A 73 7.06 -0.38 29.39
N ALA A 74 6.13 0.57 29.40
CA ALA A 74 5.33 0.91 30.59
C ALA A 74 4.15 -0.05 30.83
N GLU A 75 3.94 -1.07 29.99
CA GLU A 75 2.79 -1.99 29.98
C GLU A 75 1.44 -1.26 29.94
N ARG A 76 1.43 -0.06 29.34
CA ARG A 76 0.25 0.81 29.18
C ARG A 76 -0.12 1.00 27.71
N PHE A 77 0.09 -0.04 26.90
CA PHE A 77 -0.29 0.03 25.49
C PHE A 77 -1.82 0.16 25.34
N PRO A 78 -2.31 1.06 24.50
CA PRO A 78 -3.74 1.32 24.39
C PRO A 78 -4.51 0.09 23.88
N HIS A 79 -5.70 -0.13 24.42
CA HIS A 79 -6.62 -1.16 23.94
C HIS A 79 -7.19 -0.83 22.57
N SER A 80 -7.32 0.45 22.26
CA SER A 80 -7.84 0.93 20.97
C SER A 80 -6.95 2.04 20.43
N LEU A 81 -6.37 1.80 19.26
CA LEU A 81 -5.41 2.67 18.59
C LEU A 81 -5.88 2.97 17.17
N ILE A 82 -5.92 4.23 16.79
CA ILE A 82 -6.11 4.66 15.40
C ILE A 82 -4.76 5.14 14.86
N LEU A 83 -4.25 4.48 13.83
CA LEU A 83 -3.12 4.95 13.04
C LEU A 83 -3.64 5.66 11.80
N ALA A 84 -3.49 6.97 11.76
CA ALA A 84 -3.95 7.84 10.68
C ALA A 84 -2.78 8.35 9.84
N GLY A 85 -3.01 8.58 8.55
CA GLY A 85 -2.01 9.12 7.64
C GLY A 85 -2.23 8.70 6.19
N PRO A 86 -1.52 9.28 5.22
CA PRO A 86 -1.73 9.00 3.80
C PRO A 86 -1.50 7.51 3.47
N LYS A 87 -2.06 7.06 2.34
CA LYS A 87 -1.81 5.71 1.82
C LYS A 87 -0.31 5.53 1.57
N GLY A 88 0.26 4.43 2.08
CA GLY A 88 1.69 4.16 1.95
C GLY A 88 2.57 4.80 3.05
N ALA A 89 2.01 5.51 4.04
CA ALA A 89 2.78 6.08 5.16
C ALA A 89 3.34 5.05 6.17
N GLY A 90 3.15 3.74 5.91
CA GLY A 90 3.66 2.69 6.80
C GLY A 90 2.74 2.31 7.97
N LYS A 91 1.47 2.74 7.99
CA LYS A 91 0.51 2.42 9.07
C LYS A 91 0.43 0.93 9.37
N TYR A 92 0.26 0.12 8.32
CA TYR A 92 0.16 -1.34 8.45
C TYR A 92 1.47 -1.96 8.93
N THR A 93 2.59 -1.52 8.38
CA THR A 93 3.93 -1.95 8.80
C THR A 93 4.15 -1.67 10.28
N LEU A 94 3.84 -0.45 10.74
CA LEU A 94 3.95 -0.07 12.15
C LEU A 94 3.06 -0.94 13.05
N ALA A 95 1.82 -1.21 12.63
CA ALA A 95 0.92 -2.08 13.39
C ALA A 95 1.48 -3.51 13.55
N LEU A 96 2.07 -4.09 12.49
CA LEU A 96 2.74 -5.40 12.58
C LEU A 96 4.00 -5.37 13.45
N MET A 97 4.79 -4.29 13.38
CA MET A 97 5.99 -4.13 14.22
C MET A 97 5.60 -4.05 15.70
N LEU A 98 4.54 -3.33 16.04
CA LEU A 98 4.01 -3.26 17.41
C LEU A 98 3.52 -4.63 17.91
N ALA A 99 2.82 -5.38 17.06
CA ALA A 99 2.38 -6.74 17.39
C ALA A 99 3.58 -7.70 17.61
N ARG A 100 4.62 -7.56 16.79
CA ARG A 100 5.88 -8.32 16.97
C ARG A 100 6.58 -7.94 18.27
N ALA A 101 6.76 -6.65 18.53
CA ALA A 101 7.48 -6.18 19.73
C ALA A 101 6.78 -6.63 21.01
N TYR A 102 5.45 -6.66 21.02
CA TYR A 102 4.67 -7.09 22.19
C TYR A 102 4.73 -8.60 22.43
N ASN A 103 4.67 -9.40 21.35
CA ASN A 103 4.57 -10.86 21.40
C ASN A 103 5.89 -11.56 21.05
N CYS A 104 7.01 -10.84 20.98
CA CYS A 104 8.32 -11.42 20.72
C CYS A 104 8.72 -12.36 21.86
N LEU A 105 9.18 -13.60 21.52
CA LEU A 105 9.67 -14.56 22.51
C LEU A 105 11.06 -14.20 23.02
N ASN A 106 11.86 -13.51 22.19
CA ASN A 106 13.19 -13.03 22.55
C ASN A 106 13.23 -11.50 22.33
N PRO A 107 12.55 -10.71 23.20
CA PRO A 107 12.52 -9.27 23.05
C PRO A 107 13.92 -8.69 23.07
N THR A 108 14.16 -7.72 22.21
CA THR A 108 15.40 -6.95 22.11
C THR A 108 15.12 -5.50 22.49
N GLU A 109 16.18 -4.73 22.61
CA GLU A 109 16.08 -3.27 22.81
C GLU A 109 16.89 -2.57 21.74
N SER A 110 16.35 -1.49 21.23
CA SER A 110 17.06 -0.53 20.39
C SER A 110 16.79 0.87 20.92
N ASP A 111 17.84 1.69 21.04
CA ASP A 111 17.77 3.04 21.62
C ASP A 111 17.14 3.07 23.04
N GLY A 112 17.37 2.01 23.84
CA GLY A 112 16.82 1.86 25.20
C GLY A 112 15.30 1.61 25.24
N LEU A 113 14.67 1.25 24.13
CA LEU A 113 13.25 0.97 24.04
C LEU A 113 12.98 -0.45 23.51
N PRO A 114 11.83 -1.07 23.87
CA PRO A 114 11.47 -2.40 23.41
C PRO A 114 11.49 -2.55 21.90
N ASP A 115 12.09 -3.64 21.43
CA ASP A 115 12.13 -4.03 20.03
C ASP A 115 11.89 -5.55 19.91
N PHE A 116 11.91 -6.09 18.70
CA PHE A 116 11.66 -7.49 18.42
C PHE A 116 12.83 -8.13 17.66
N CYS A 117 13.08 -9.42 17.90
CA CYS A 117 14.22 -10.13 17.32
C CYS A 117 14.06 -10.45 15.82
N GLY A 118 12.85 -10.42 15.26
CA GLY A 118 12.57 -10.74 13.86
C GLY A 118 12.64 -12.22 13.46
N VAL A 119 13.22 -13.09 14.30
CA VAL A 119 13.57 -14.50 13.96
C VAL A 119 12.83 -15.57 14.77
N CYS A 120 12.24 -15.23 15.92
CA CYS A 120 11.47 -16.21 16.71
C CYS A 120 10.17 -16.59 15.98
N SER A 121 9.55 -17.69 16.40
CA SER A 121 8.32 -18.22 15.77
C SER A 121 7.21 -17.18 15.69
N ASN A 122 7.00 -16.39 16.73
CA ASN A 122 5.97 -15.34 16.73
C ASN A 122 6.31 -14.20 15.75
N CYS A 123 7.56 -13.72 15.75
CA CYS A 123 7.99 -12.69 14.80
C CYS A 123 7.87 -13.16 13.36
N THR A 124 8.23 -14.40 13.05
CA THR A 124 8.15 -14.97 11.71
C THR A 124 6.70 -15.10 11.26
N ARG A 125 5.82 -15.72 12.07
CA ARG A 125 4.41 -15.89 11.75
C ARG A 125 3.69 -14.56 11.57
N ILE A 126 3.90 -13.59 12.46
CA ILE A 126 3.35 -12.24 12.29
C ILE A 126 3.88 -11.61 11.00
N GLY A 127 5.14 -11.87 10.67
CA GLY A 127 5.78 -11.40 9.45
C GLY A 127 5.20 -11.93 8.16
N GLU A 128 4.65 -13.13 8.15
CA GLU A 128 3.96 -13.72 6.99
C GLU A 128 2.75 -12.88 6.52
N SER A 129 2.22 -12.02 7.40
CA SER A 129 1.16 -11.08 7.06
C SER A 129 1.65 -9.81 6.38
N ALA A 130 2.96 -9.58 6.20
CA ALA A 130 3.49 -8.32 5.71
C ALA A 130 3.01 -7.97 4.30
N ASP A 131 2.83 -8.97 3.42
CA ASP A 131 2.18 -8.81 2.13
C ASP A 131 0.65 -8.97 2.26
N LEU A 132 0.00 -7.89 2.66
CA LEU A 132 -1.45 -7.86 2.85
C LEU A 132 -2.20 -8.17 1.56
N GLU A 133 -1.72 -7.66 0.42
CA GLU A 133 -2.42 -7.83 -0.86
C GLU A 133 -2.39 -9.30 -1.31
N ALA A 134 -1.24 -9.96 -1.20
CA ALA A 134 -1.12 -11.38 -1.49
C ALA A 134 -2.03 -12.22 -0.56
N ARG A 135 -2.02 -11.93 0.75
CA ARG A 135 -2.88 -12.65 1.71
C ARG A 135 -4.37 -12.43 1.45
N VAL A 136 -4.78 -11.22 1.08
CA VAL A 136 -6.18 -10.94 0.69
C VAL A 136 -6.54 -11.68 -0.59
N ALA A 137 -5.67 -11.69 -1.60
CA ALA A 137 -5.90 -12.39 -2.85
C ALA A 137 -6.08 -13.89 -2.61
N GLU A 138 -5.21 -14.52 -1.82
CA GLU A 138 -5.33 -15.94 -1.42
C GLU A 138 -6.65 -16.23 -0.69
N ALA A 139 -7.05 -15.36 0.24
CA ALA A 139 -8.30 -15.54 0.99
C ALA A 139 -9.54 -15.38 0.09
N VAL A 140 -9.48 -14.48 -0.90
CA VAL A 140 -10.55 -14.31 -1.89
C VAL A 140 -10.62 -15.52 -2.82
N GLU A 141 -9.49 -15.99 -3.34
CA GLU A 141 -9.43 -17.18 -4.20
C GLU A 141 -9.94 -18.42 -3.47
N ALA A 142 -9.53 -18.63 -2.22
CA ALA A 142 -10.02 -19.70 -1.38
C ALA A 142 -11.53 -19.64 -1.19
N ARG A 143 -12.11 -18.46 -0.95
CA ARG A 143 -13.55 -18.27 -0.85
C ARG A 143 -14.26 -18.55 -2.17
N ASP A 144 -13.71 -18.08 -3.28
CA ASP A 144 -14.32 -18.23 -4.61
C ASP A 144 -14.32 -19.69 -5.10
N GLY A 145 -13.48 -20.53 -4.54
CA GLY A 145 -13.50 -22.00 -4.72
C GLY A 145 -14.61 -22.73 -3.96
N LEU A 146 -15.31 -22.07 -3.03
CA LEU A 146 -16.37 -22.68 -2.22
C LEU A 146 -17.72 -22.74 -2.97
N ARG A 147 -18.69 -23.49 -2.40
CA ARG A 147 -20.08 -23.49 -2.88
C ARG A 147 -20.75 -22.15 -2.59
N GLU A 148 -21.74 -21.75 -3.38
CA GLU A 148 -22.40 -20.45 -3.26
C GLU A 148 -23.01 -20.17 -1.87
N THR A 149 -23.51 -21.18 -1.17
CA THR A 149 -23.97 -21.09 0.22
C THR A 149 -22.85 -20.69 1.15
N ASP A 150 -21.70 -21.40 1.03
CA ASP A 150 -20.56 -21.24 1.92
C ASP A 150 -19.82 -19.92 1.64
N LYS A 151 -19.78 -19.46 0.38
CA LYS A 151 -19.25 -18.15 0.00
C LYS A 151 -19.96 -17.00 0.74
N ARG A 152 -21.28 -17.09 0.89
CA ARG A 152 -22.07 -16.06 1.59
C ARG A 152 -21.77 -16.01 3.08
N GLU A 153 -21.37 -17.10 3.69
CA GLU A 153 -21.03 -17.19 5.09
C GLU A 153 -19.55 -16.91 5.38
N THR A 154 -18.66 -17.27 4.45
CA THR A 154 -17.21 -17.07 4.60
C THR A 154 -16.84 -15.60 4.54
N ARG A 155 -16.09 -15.16 5.52
CA ARG A 155 -15.58 -13.79 5.65
C ARG A 155 -14.09 -13.76 5.36
N ILE A 156 -13.63 -12.69 4.70
CA ILE A 156 -12.21 -12.47 4.45
C ILE A 156 -11.57 -11.99 5.74
N LEU A 157 -10.80 -12.88 6.35
CA LEU A 157 -10.00 -12.63 7.54
C LEU A 157 -8.62 -13.28 7.33
N ILE A 158 -7.58 -12.65 7.81
CA ILE A 158 -6.21 -13.15 7.69
C ILE A 158 -5.69 -13.41 9.10
N GLN A 159 -5.25 -14.62 9.36
CA GLN A 159 -4.72 -15.04 10.65
C GLN A 159 -3.49 -15.93 10.43
N THR A 160 -2.30 -15.34 10.45
CA THR A 160 -1.03 -16.07 10.34
C THR A 160 -0.48 -16.48 11.72
N HIS A 161 -0.92 -15.78 12.77
CA HIS A 161 -0.57 -16.05 14.16
C HIS A 161 -1.86 -16.14 15.00
N PRO A 162 -1.96 -17.03 16.01
CA PRO A 162 -3.17 -17.16 16.84
C PRO A 162 -3.64 -15.84 17.45
N ASP A 163 -2.72 -14.98 17.84
CA ASP A 163 -2.98 -13.70 18.50
C ASP A 163 -2.83 -12.50 17.56
N LEU A 164 -2.92 -12.71 16.25
CA LEU A 164 -2.99 -11.65 15.26
C LEU A 164 -4.13 -11.92 14.29
N LEU A 165 -5.14 -11.07 14.30
CA LEU A 165 -6.24 -11.09 13.35
C LEU A 165 -6.22 -9.82 12.50
N ILE A 166 -6.18 -9.98 11.19
CA ILE A 166 -6.22 -8.86 10.24
C ILE A 166 -7.57 -8.89 9.53
N VAL A 167 -8.23 -7.74 9.52
CA VAL A 167 -9.58 -7.55 8.99
C VAL A 167 -9.52 -6.58 7.80
N PRO A 168 -9.36 -7.10 6.58
CA PRO A 168 -9.42 -6.28 5.38
C PRO A 168 -10.87 -5.98 4.98
N PRO A 169 -11.12 -4.95 4.16
CA PRO A 169 -12.43 -4.74 3.55
C PRO A 169 -12.81 -5.92 2.65
N ASP A 170 -14.05 -6.37 2.75
CA ASP A 170 -14.55 -7.56 2.07
C ASP A 170 -15.06 -7.20 0.65
N PRO A 171 -14.47 -7.77 -0.42
CA PRO A 171 -14.97 -7.58 -1.77
C PRO A 171 -16.39 -8.14 -1.98
N PRO A 172 -17.17 -7.62 -2.94
CA PRO A 172 -16.83 -6.55 -3.90
C PRO A 172 -17.05 -5.14 -3.37
N GLN A 173 -17.74 -4.97 -2.24
CA GLN A 173 -18.15 -3.67 -1.70
C GLN A 173 -17.00 -2.91 -1.01
N LEU A 174 -15.90 -3.60 -0.70
CA LEU A 174 -14.74 -3.06 0.00
C LEU A 174 -15.09 -2.40 1.34
N LEU A 175 -16.05 -2.98 2.05
CA LEU A 175 -16.48 -2.57 3.38
C LEU A 175 -16.18 -3.65 4.41
N ILE A 176 -15.93 -3.25 5.65
CA ILE A 176 -15.86 -4.17 6.78
C ILE A 176 -17.28 -4.55 7.17
N LYS A 177 -17.61 -5.84 7.06
CA LYS A 177 -18.95 -6.39 7.23
C LYS A 177 -19.18 -6.85 8.67
N MET A 178 -20.47 -6.93 9.06
CA MET A 178 -20.91 -7.37 10.38
C MET A 178 -20.32 -8.75 10.78
N GLY A 179 -20.27 -9.71 9.84
CA GLY A 179 -19.74 -11.03 10.15
C GLY A 179 -18.26 -11.03 10.52
N GLN A 180 -17.45 -10.14 9.93
CA GLN A 180 -16.04 -9.95 10.31
C GLN A 180 -15.93 -9.39 11.73
N VAL A 181 -16.74 -8.37 12.07
CA VAL A 181 -16.74 -7.76 13.41
C VAL A 181 -17.20 -8.75 14.48
N ARG A 182 -18.19 -9.59 14.18
CA ARG A 182 -18.62 -10.66 15.12
C ARG A 182 -17.48 -11.62 15.43
N GLN A 183 -16.69 -12.00 14.43
CA GLN A 183 -15.53 -12.86 14.64
C GLN A 183 -14.46 -12.17 15.47
N VAL A 184 -14.21 -10.87 15.23
CA VAL A 184 -13.31 -10.06 16.06
C VAL A 184 -13.76 -10.04 17.51
N ILE A 185 -15.06 -9.80 17.78
CA ILE A 185 -15.62 -9.79 19.13
C ILE A 185 -15.39 -11.16 19.78
N HIS A 186 -15.65 -12.24 19.05
CA HIS A 186 -15.44 -13.60 19.57
C HIS A 186 -13.99 -13.83 19.95
N VAL A 187 -13.04 -13.54 19.05
CA VAL A 187 -11.60 -13.72 19.29
C VAL A 187 -11.08 -12.82 20.41
N ALA A 188 -11.59 -11.59 20.53
CA ALA A 188 -11.13 -10.62 21.52
C ALA A 188 -11.28 -11.12 22.98
N TYR A 189 -12.31 -11.93 23.27
CA TYR A 189 -12.53 -12.46 24.61
C TYR A 189 -11.77 -13.76 24.93
N TYR A 190 -11.11 -14.38 23.93
CA TYR A 190 -10.22 -15.50 24.19
C TYR A 190 -8.88 -15.00 24.74
N ARG A 191 -8.41 -15.64 25.81
CA ARG A 191 -7.07 -15.33 26.33
C ARG A 191 -6.01 -15.86 25.35
N PRO A 192 -4.94 -15.10 25.10
CA PRO A 192 -3.83 -15.58 24.29
C PRO A 192 -3.19 -16.82 24.94
N PRO A 193 -2.58 -17.72 24.14
CA PRO A 193 -1.74 -18.79 24.67
C PRO A 193 -0.65 -18.26 25.59
N VAL A 194 -0.10 -19.12 26.45
CA VAL A 194 0.93 -18.74 27.43
C VAL A 194 2.15 -18.04 26.83
N GLU A 195 2.44 -18.31 25.56
CA GLU A 195 3.58 -17.73 24.83
C GLU A 195 3.32 -16.33 24.26
N SER A 196 2.08 -15.86 24.27
CA SER A 196 1.72 -14.54 23.76
C SER A 196 1.18 -13.66 24.88
N LYS A 197 1.58 -12.40 24.88
CA LYS A 197 1.17 -11.44 25.91
C LYS A 197 -0.11 -10.70 25.57
N ARG A 198 -0.41 -10.53 24.27
CA ARG A 198 -1.55 -9.72 23.82
C ARG A 198 -2.06 -10.13 22.44
N THR A 199 -3.36 -10.15 22.30
CA THR A 199 -4.06 -10.35 21.02
C THR A 199 -4.20 -9.03 20.29
N PHE A 200 -3.78 -8.99 19.03
CA PHE A 200 -3.92 -7.83 18.16
C PHE A 200 -4.94 -8.07 17.06
N THR A 201 -5.85 -7.11 16.90
CA THR A 201 -6.74 -7.07 15.73
C THR A 201 -6.46 -5.80 14.94
N ILE A 202 -6.11 -5.95 13.65
CA ILE A 202 -5.78 -4.84 12.77
C ILE A 202 -6.87 -4.70 11.70
N PHE A 203 -7.65 -3.62 11.76
CA PHE A 203 -8.58 -3.23 10.71
C PHE A 203 -7.83 -2.39 9.69
N THR A 204 -7.76 -2.87 8.43
CA THR A 204 -6.96 -2.20 7.38
C THR A 204 -7.73 -1.11 6.62
N SER A 205 -8.99 -0.87 6.98
CA SER A 205 -9.85 0.16 6.40
C SER A 205 -10.71 0.82 7.48
N SER A 206 -11.10 2.08 7.26
CA SER A 206 -12.10 2.82 8.02
C SER A 206 -13.53 2.67 7.46
N ALA A 207 -13.69 2.01 6.33
CA ALA A 207 -14.96 1.82 5.65
C ALA A 207 -15.75 0.66 6.27
N PHE A 208 -16.54 0.94 7.28
CA PHE A 208 -17.39 -0.03 7.95
C PHE A 208 -18.84 0.05 7.46
N MET A 209 -19.53 -1.08 7.39
CA MET A 209 -20.99 -1.06 7.40
C MET A 209 -21.48 -0.47 8.73
N LYS A 210 -22.58 0.30 8.71
CA LYS A 210 -23.09 1.01 9.89
C LYS A 210 -23.33 0.08 11.09
N GLU A 211 -23.93 -1.07 10.85
CA GLU A 211 -24.21 -2.09 11.86
C GLU A 211 -22.91 -2.72 12.41
N ALA A 212 -21.91 -2.92 11.55
CA ALA A 212 -20.61 -3.44 11.94
C ALA A 212 -19.87 -2.46 12.87
N ALA A 213 -19.85 -1.18 12.48
CA ALA A 213 -19.25 -0.13 13.31
C ALA A 213 -19.91 -0.02 14.70
N ASN A 214 -21.26 -0.07 14.77
CA ASN A 214 -21.98 -0.02 16.03
C ASN A 214 -21.69 -1.24 16.92
N SER A 215 -21.56 -2.44 16.32
CA SER A 215 -21.23 -3.64 17.09
C SER A 215 -19.82 -3.61 17.67
N LEU A 216 -18.88 -2.94 16.98
CA LEU A 216 -17.51 -2.78 17.48
C LEU A 216 -17.43 -1.91 18.73
N LEU A 217 -18.40 -0.99 18.95
CA LEU A 217 -18.41 -0.09 20.09
C LEU A 217 -18.41 -0.84 21.42
N LYS A 218 -19.04 -2.01 21.52
CA LYS A 218 -19.05 -2.82 22.76
C LYS A 218 -17.64 -3.22 23.21
N VAL A 219 -16.79 -3.66 22.27
CA VAL A 219 -15.39 -4.03 22.58
C VAL A 219 -14.51 -2.80 22.81
N LEU A 220 -14.87 -1.67 22.19
CA LEU A 220 -14.14 -0.41 22.40
C LEU A 220 -14.47 0.22 23.77
N GLU A 221 -15.66 -0.03 24.31
CA GLU A 221 -16.09 0.46 25.64
C GLU A 221 -15.54 -0.40 26.77
N GLU A 222 -15.60 -1.73 26.61
CA GLU A 222 -15.17 -2.70 27.61
C GLU A 222 -14.16 -3.68 26.99
N PRO A 223 -12.96 -3.20 26.63
CA PRO A 223 -11.96 -4.05 25.98
C PRO A 223 -11.38 -5.05 26.98
N PRO A 224 -11.20 -6.33 26.59
CA PRO A 224 -10.45 -7.27 27.41
C PRO A 224 -9.00 -6.81 27.61
N GLU A 225 -8.45 -6.99 28.81
CA GLU A 225 -7.12 -6.48 29.19
C GLU A 225 -6.00 -6.91 28.23
N HIS A 226 -6.10 -8.13 27.69
CA HIS A 226 -5.13 -8.74 26.81
C HIS A 226 -5.34 -8.44 25.32
N THR A 227 -6.28 -7.56 24.96
CA THR A 227 -6.63 -7.27 23.56
C THR A 227 -6.27 -5.84 23.18
N SER A 228 -5.78 -5.66 21.96
CA SER A 228 -5.60 -4.35 21.33
C SER A 228 -6.19 -4.33 19.92
N LEU A 229 -7.02 -3.33 19.67
CA LEU A 229 -7.62 -3.06 18.36
C LEU A 229 -6.86 -1.91 17.69
N ILE A 230 -6.32 -2.15 16.51
CA ILE A 230 -5.62 -1.13 15.71
C ILE A 230 -6.45 -0.86 14.45
N LEU A 231 -6.90 0.38 14.29
CA LEU A 231 -7.70 0.82 13.14
C LEU A 231 -6.83 1.71 12.25
N LEU A 232 -6.72 1.35 10.97
CA LEU A 232 -5.95 2.11 10.00
C LEU A 232 -6.88 2.98 9.17
N THR A 233 -6.55 4.28 9.04
CA THR A 233 -7.33 5.21 8.23
C THR A 233 -6.44 6.22 7.53
N GLU A 234 -6.90 6.75 6.42
CA GLU A 234 -6.27 7.91 5.78
C GLU A 234 -6.74 9.20 6.46
N ASN A 235 -8.03 9.28 6.78
CA ASN A 235 -8.63 10.41 7.44
C ASN A 235 -9.47 9.96 8.66
N PRO A 236 -9.07 10.31 9.89
CA PRO A 236 -9.85 9.95 11.07
C PRO A 236 -11.26 10.55 11.09
N GLN A 237 -11.50 11.64 10.37
CA GLN A 237 -12.83 12.29 10.34
C GLN A 237 -13.88 11.46 9.63
N GLU A 238 -13.50 10.52 8.77
CA GLU A 238 -14.40 9.57 8.11
C GLU A 238 -14.94 8.48 9.05
N MET A 239 -14.27 8.28 10.18
CA MET A 239 -14.71 7.32 11.19
C MET A 239 -15.82 7.91 12.05
N LEU A 240 -16.72 7.05 12.57
CA LEU A 240 -17.75 7.47 13.50
C LEU A 240 -17.14 8.21 14.70
N PRO A 241 -17.73 9.34 15.12
CA PRO A 241 -17.27 10.08 16.31
C PRO A 241 -17.21 9.19 17.56
N THR A 242 -18.12 8.24 17.68
CA THR A 242 -18.20 7.26 18.78
C THR A 242 -17.00 6.31 18.82
N ILE A 243 -16.43 5.94 17.69
CA ILE A 243 -15.18 5.14 17.61
C ILE A 243 -13.99 6.03 17.98
N ARG A 244 -13.92 7.24 17.41
CA ARG A 244 -12.81 8.18 17.65
C ARG A 244 -12.68 8.60 19.13
N SER A 245 -13.79 8.74 19.84
CA SER A 245 -13.78 9.13 21.26
C SER A 245 -13.26 8.03 22.19
N ARG A 246 -13.13 6.78 21.70
CA ARG A 246 -12.71 5.61 22.48
C ARG A 246 -11.36 5.04 22.05
N ALA A 247 -10.66 5.72 21.15
CA ALA A 247 -9.36 5.26 20.65
C ALA A 247 -8.32 6.37 20.73
N VAL A 248 -7.08 6.01 21.02
CA VAL A 248 -5.94 6.92 20.95
C VAL A 248 -5.56 7.09 19.46
N ILE A 249 -5.41 8.34 19.02
CA ILE A 249 -5.11 8.65 17.62
C ILE A 249 -3.65 9.06 17.51
N HIS A 250 -2.87 8.30 16.72
CA HIS A 250 -1.54 8.69 16.29
C HIS A 250 -1.53 8.96 14.78
N ARG A 251 -0.90 10.05 14.38
CA ARG A 251 -0.79 10.46 12.99
C ARG A 251 0.62 10.20 12.47
N LEU A 252 0.69 9.54 11.32
CA LEU A 252 1.93 9.40 10.56
C LEU A 252 1.95 10.53 9.53
N GLY A 253 2.90 11.44 9.70
CA GLY A 253 3.12 12.56 8.80
C GLY A 253 3.88 12.16 7.53
N ALA A 254 3.91 13.09 6.58
CA ALA A 254 4.71 12.96 5.37
C ALA A 254 6.21 13.04 5.70
N ILE A 255 7.00 12.24 5.00
CA ILE A 255 8.47 12.24 5.11
C ILE A 255 9.03 13.18 4.05
N PRO A 256 10.08 13.99 4.38
CA PRO A 256 10.72 14.85 3.41
C PRO A 256 11.18 14.10 2.16
N ALA A 257 11.03 14.72 0.98
CA ALA A 257 11.42 14.09 -0.29
C ALA A 257 12.90 13.71 -0.34
N ALA A 258 13.77 14.50 0.30
CA ALA A 258 15.20 14.20 0.40
C ALA A 258 15.46 12.87 1.14
N ASP A 259 14.75 12.60 2.24
CA ASP A 259 14.89 11.36 3.00
C ASP A 259 14.35 10.15 2.20
N LEU A 260 13.27 10.36 1.44
CA LEU A 260 12.75 9.33 0.53
C LEU A 260 13.72 9.05 -0.63
N GLU A 261 14.40 10.05 -1.14
CA GLU A 261 15.41 9.89 -2.20
C GLU A 261 16.59 9.06 -1.69
N LEU A 262 17.06 9.32 -0.47
CA LEU A 262 18.10 8.53 0.18
C LEU A 262 17.65 7.07 0.38
N LEU A 263 16.41 6.86 0.84
CA LEU A 263 15.85 5.52 0.95
C LEU A 263 15.79 4.80 -0.41
N LEU A 264 15.33 5.49 -1.46
CA LEU A 264 15.27 4.93 -2.81
C LEU A 264 16.66 4.60 -3.35
N ALA A 265 17.70 5.39 -3.02
CA ALA A 265 19.06 5.07 -3.40
C ALA A 265 19.56 3.74 -2.80
N GLN A 266 19.11 3.42 -1.60
CA GLN A 266 19.47 2.17 -0.91
C GLN A 266 18.61 0.97 -1.36
N ARG A 267 17.31 1.17 -1.53
CA ARG A 267 16.33 0.09 -1.75
C ARG A 267 15.98 -0.16 -3.21
N ARG A 268 16.21 0.83 -4.07
CA ARG A 268 15.98 0.78 -5.52
C ARG A 268 17.17 1.35 -6.29
N PRO A 269 18.35 0.71 -6.16
CA PRO A 269 19.59 1.18 -6.80
C PRO A 269 19.52 1.20 -8.34
N GLU A 270 18.59 0.46 -8.93
CA GLU A 270 18.35 0.44 -10.38
C GLU A 270 17.81 1.77 -10.93
N LEU A 271 17.19 2.60 -10.09
CA LEU A 271 16.69 3.91 -10.52
C LEU A 271 17.84 4.92 -10.67
N LYS A 272 17.81 5.69 -11.74
CA LYS A 272 18.73 6.82 -11.94
C LYS A 272 18.46 7.93 -10.92
N PRO A 273 19.44 8.80 -10.63
CA PRO A 273 19.25 9.89 -9.68
C PRO A 273 18.04 10.79 -9.97
N ALA A 274 17.83 11.16 -11.25
CA ALA A 274 16.68 11.97 -11.67
C ALA A 274 15.34 11.23 -11.43
N ASP A 275 15.30 9.93 -11.73
CA ASP A 275 14.12 9.08 -11.55
C ASP A 275 13.79 8.91 -10.06
N ARG A 276 14.82 8.80 -9.19
CA ARG A 276 14.64 8.74 -7.73
C ARG A 276 14.08 10.04 -7.17
N ALA A 277 14.62 11.18 -7.61
CA ALA A 277 14.14 12.49 -7.20
C ALA A 277 12.67 12.70 -7.60
N LEU A 278 12.30 12.32 -8.82
CA LEU A 278 10.91 12.34 -9.29
C LEU A 278 10.02 11.41 -8.46
N ALA A 279 10.42 10.16 -8.26
CA ALA A 279 9.66 9.17 -7.48
C ALA A 279 9.46 9.62 -6.03
N ALA A 280 10.48 10.20 -5.40
CA ALA A 280 10.41 10.73 -4.04
C ALA A 280 9.39 11.88 -3.92
N ARG A 281 9.32 12.78 -4.90
CA ARG A 281 8.34 13.89 -4.94
C ARG A 281 6.92 13.38 -5.20
N LEU A 282 6.74 12.46 -6.16
CA LEU A 282 5.45 11.84 -6.48
C LEU A 282 4.88 11.00 -5.33
N ALA A 283 5.75 10.53 -4.45
CA ALA A 283 5.33 9.77 -3.27
C ALA A 283 4.68 10.61 -2.18
N GLU A 284 4.80 11.95 -2.22
CA GLU A 284 4.15 12.87 -1.25
C GLU A 284 4.44 12.52 0.22
N GLY A 285 5.68 12.11 0.49
CA GLY A 285 6.10 11.75 1.83
C GLY A 285 5.70 10.33 2.28
N ALA A 286 5.13 9.51 1.40
CA ALA A 286 4.70 8.16 1.72
C ALA A 286 5.72 7.10 1.26
N VAL A 287 6.42 6.46 2.21
CA VAL A 287 7.47 5.44 1.95
C VAL A 287 6.98 4.31 1.04
N GLY A 288 5.84 3.72 1.37
CA GLY A 288 5.29 2.61 0.59
C GLY A 288 4.89 3.02 -0.83
N ARG A 289 4.48 4.30 -1.04
CA ARG A 289 4.21 4.83 -2.37
C ARG A 289 5.51 4.99 -3.15
N ALA A 290 6.57 5.52 -2.52
CA ALA A 290 7.89 5.68 -3.15
C ALA A 290 8.47 4.33 -3.62
N LEU A 291 8.46 3.33 -2.75
CA LEU A 291 9.03 2.01 -3.03
C LEU A 291 8.28 1.22 -4.10
N ASN A 292 6.94 1.37 -4.15
CA ASN A 292 6.07 0.60 -5.06
C ASN A 292 5.63 1.40 -6.29
N LEU A 293 6.20 2.59 -6.53
CA LEU A 293 5.88 3.38 -7.71
C LEU A 293 6.43 2.68 -8.96
N ASP A 294 5.52 2.32 -9.87
CA ASP A 294 5.89 1.99 -11.25
C ASP A 294 6.09 3.29 -12.02
N LEU A 295 7.36 3.75 -12.03
CA LEU A 295 7.72 5.01 -12.66
C LEU A 295 7.53 4.96 -14.18
N ALA A 296 7.78 3.81 -14.82
CA ALA A 296 7.60 3.67 -16.25
C ALA A 296 6.13 3.80 -16.66
N ALA A 297 5.22 3.13 -15.94
CA ALA A 297 3.79 3.26 -16.14
C ALA A 297 3.29 4.68 -15.84
N TYR A 298 3.83 5.34 -14.82
CA TYR A 298 3.51 6.74 -14.52
C TYR A 298 3.95 7.68 -15.65
N LEU A 299 5.18 7.55 -16.16
CA LEU A 299 5.71 8.40 -17.23
C LEU A 299 4.91 8.24 -18.52
N ALA A 300 4.52 7.00 -18.87
CA ALA A 300 3.65 6.74 -20.02
C ALA A 300 2.28 7.44 -19.85
N SER A 301 1.64 7.27 -18.69
CA SER A 301 0.35 7.92 -18.39
C SER A 301 0.48 9.45 -18.32
N ARG A 302 1.61 9.97 -17.87
CA ARG A 302 1.90 11.42 -17.84
C ARG A 302 1.98 12.01 -19.24
N GLN A 303 2.51 11.26 -20.21
CA GLN A 303 2.53 11.71 -21.62
C GLN A 303 1.11 11.90 -22.14
N ASP A 304 0.22 10.93 -21.91
CA ASP A 304 -1.19 11.05 -22.32
C ASP A 304 -1.90 12.20 -21.56
N ALA A 305 -1.55 12.39 -20.28
CA ALA A 305 -2.07 13.49 -19.47
C ALA A 305 -1.67 14.87 -20.02
N LEU A 306 -0.44 15.01 -20.52
CA LEU A 306 0.02 16.25 -21.17
C LEU A 306 -0.76 16.51 -22.46
N VAL A 307 -1.04 15.49 -23.28
CA VAL A 307 -1.89 15.64 -24.48
C VAL A 307 -3.27 16.20 -24.11
N ILE A 308 -3.88 15.65 -23.05
CA ILE A 308 -5.18 16.14 -22.55
C ILE A 308 -5.11 17.61 -22.12
N LEU A 309 -4.07 17.98 -21.36
CA LEU A 309 -3.89 19.36 -20.88
C LEU A 309 -3.57 20.35 -22.01
N HIS A 310 -2.78 19.94 -23.01
CA HIS A 310 -2.49 20.75 -24.18
C HIS A 310 -3.77 21.02 -24.97
N THR A 311 -4.61 20.01 -25.19
CA THR A 311 -5.89 20.14 -25.87
C THR A 311 -6.82 21.11 -25.12
N ALA A 312 -6.85 21.03 -23.77
CA ALA A 312 -7.70 21.88 -22.95
C ALA A 312 -7.20 23.34 -22.84
N LEU A 313 -5.88 23.58 -22.91
CA LEU A 313 -5.29 24.89 -22.55
C LEU A 313 -4.74 25.68 -23.76
N ARG A 314 -4.48 25.03 -24.88
CA ARG A 314 -3.83 25.66 -26.02
C ARG A 314 -4.61 25.47 -27.32
N GLU A 315 -4.05 24.72 -28.25
CA GLU A 315 -4.68 24.41 -29.53
C GLU A 315 -5.29 23.00 -29.45
N PRO A 316 -6.60 22.86 -29.61
CA PRO A 316 -7.26 21.59 -29.54
C PRO A 316 -6.83 20.68 -30.70
N ASP A 317 -6.02 19.66 -30.41
CA ASP A 317 -5.73 18.56 -31.33
C ASP A 317 -6.55 17.33 -30.93
N TYR A 318 -7.77 17.28 -31.41
CA TYR A 318 -8.69 16.19 -31.13
C TYR A 318 -8.20 14.84 -31.67
N SER A 319 -7.38 14.85 -32.74
CA SER A 319 -6.83 13.60 -33.28
C SER A 319 -5.90 12.93 -32.28
N GLN A 320 -4.97 13.71 -31.71
CA GLN A 320 -4.09 13.21 -30.67
C GLN A 320 -4.84 12.86 -29.39
N LEU A 321 -5.82 13.66 -28.97
CA LEU A 321 -6.67 13.38 -27.82
C LEU A 321 -7.35 12.00 -27.95
N PHE A 322 -8.08 11.77 -29.04
CA PHE A 322 -8.80 10.50 -29.24
C PHE A 322 -7.86 9.30 -29.36
N HIS A 323 -6.69 9.48 -29.95
CA HIS A 323 -5.69 8.42 -29.99
C HIS A 323 -5.15 8.06 -28.60
N ALA A 324 -4.86 9.07 -27.78
CA ALA A 324 -4.39 8.87 -26.40
C ALA A 324 -5.48 8.19 -25.53
N THR A 325 -6.75 8.64 -25.66
CA THR A 325 -7.84 8.13 -24.81
C THR A 325 -8.41 6.78 -25.26
N GLU A 326 -8.24 6.38 -26.53
CA GLU A 326 -8.72 5.10 -27.05
C GLU A 326 -8.13 3.89 -26.29
N SER A 327 -6.89 3.98 -25.85
CA SER A 327 -6.19 2.91 -25.09
C SER A 327 -6.85 2.59 -23.74
N TYR A 328 -7.74 3.44 -23.24
CA TYR A 328 -8.42 3.33 -21.95
C TYR A 328 -9.82 2.70 -22.03
N ARG A 329 -10.29 2.36 -23.25
CA ARG A 329 -11.68 1.94 -23.51
C ARG A 329 -12.15 0.71 -22.74
N ALA A 330 -11.38 -0.39 -22.68
CA ALA A 330 -11.90 -1.67 -22.19
C ALA A 330 -10.85 -2.53 -21.45
N GLY A 331 -11.34 -3.48 -20.65
CA GLY A 331 -10.55 -4.52 -19.99
C GLY A 331 -10.02 -4.13 -18.61
N ALA A 332 -9.49 -5.13 -17.91
CA ALA A 332 -8.87 -4.96 -16.59
C ALA A 332 -7.61 -4.09 -16.67
N ASP A 333 -6.80 -4.26 -17.71
CA ASP A 333 -5.61 -3.43 -17.97
C ASP A 333 -5.99 -1.97 -18.20
N GLY A 334 -7.10 -1.70 -18.92
CA GLY A 334 -7.62 -0.35 -19.12
C GLY A 334 -8.04 0.33 -17.82
N GLN A 335 -8.50 -0.43 -16.82
CA GLN A 335 -8.84 0.12 -15.51
C GLN A 335 -7.61 0.63 -14.76
N GLN A 336 -6.55 -0.16 -14.71
CA GLN A 336 -5.31 0.24 -14.04
C GLN A 336 -4.65 1.43 -14.76
N ARG A 337 -4.62 1.40 -16.09
CA ARG A 337 -4.12 2.54 -16.89
C ARG A 337 -4.90 3.81 -16.64
N SER A 338 -6.24 3.73 -16.58
CA SER A 338 -7.09 4.88 -16.28
C SER A 338 -6.82 5.47 -14.90
N ILE A 339 -6.59 4.62 -13.88
CA ILE A 339 -6.21 5.09 -12.55
C ILE A 339 -4.86 5.82 -12.58
N ASN A 340 -3.90 5.29 -13.33
CA ASN A 340 -2.58 5.92 -13.48
C ASN A 340 -2.68 7.26 -14.23
N LEU A 341 -3.51 7.34 -15.28
CA LEU A 341 -3.76 8.58 -16.01
C LEU A 341 -4.40 9.66 -15.13
N LEU A 342 -5.48 9.32 -14.40
CA LEU A 342 -6.11 10.27 -13.47
C LEU A 342 -5.15 10.77 -12.40
N ARG A 343 -4.28 9.88 -11.90
CA ARG A 343 -3.23 10.27 -10.96
C ARG A 343 -2.21 11.21 -11.57
N ALA A 344 -1.79 10.96 -12.82
CA ALA A 344 -0.87 11.83 -13.54
C ALA A 344 -1.50 13.19 -13.82
N LEU A 345 -2.75 13.22 -14.31
CA LEU A 345 -3.52 14.45 -14.53
C LEU A 345 -3.68 15.25 -13.23
N GLY A 346 -4.09 14.59 -12.14
CA GLY A 346 -4.21 15.24 -10.82
C GLY A 346 -2.89 15.86 -10.38
N SER A 347 -1.78 15.13 -10.51
CA SER A 347 -0.43 15.65 -10.17
C SER A 347 -0.05 16.87 -11.02
N LEU A 348 -0.35 16.86 -12.32
CA LEU A 348 -0.05 18.00 -13.22
C LEU A 348 -0.94 19.22 -12.93
N VAL A 349 -2.23 19.01 -12.63
CA VAL A 349 -3.15 20.10 -12.24
C VAL A 349 -2.72 20.74 -10.92
N GLU A 350 -2.27 19.95 -9.95
CA GLU A 350 -1.70 20.48 -8.71
C GLU A 350 -0.37 21.20 -8.93
N ASP A 351 0.47 20.71 -9.84
CA ASP A 351 1.71 21.40 -10.23
C ASP A 351 1.42 22.72 -10.93
N LEU A 352 0.39 22.81 -11.79
CA LEU A 352 -0.09 24.07 -12.38
C LEU A 352 -0.55 25.05 -11.30
N LEU A 353 -1.29 24.57 -10.28
CA LEU A 353 -1.68 25.39 -9.13
C LEU A 353 -0.46 25.99 -8.43
N LEU A 354 0.57 25.19 -8.19
CA LEU A 354 1.80 25.65 -7.51
C LEU A 354 2.55 26.71 -8.34
N VAL A 355 2.56 26.57 -9.66
CA VAL A 355 3.14 27.57 -10.58
C VAL A 355 2.34 28.87 -10.53
N VAL A 356 1.02 28.81 -10.66
CA VAL A 356 0.11 29.97 -10.62
C VAL A 356 0.18 30.68 -9.24
N ALA A 357 0.32 29.89 -8.17
CA ALA A 357 0.50 30.43 -6.80
C ALA A 357 1.90 31.01 -6.52
N GLY A 358 2.82 31.03 -7.50
CA GLY A 358 4.17 31.56 -7.35
C GLY A 358 5.12 30.70 -6.54
N THR A 359 4.84 29.40 -6.41
CA THR A 359 5.65 28.42 -5.66
C THR A 359 6.20 27.30 -6.56
N PRO A 360 6.87 27.57 -7.69
CA PRO A 360 7.30 26.55 -8.65
C PRO A 360 8.33 25.55 -8.07
N ARG A 361 9.00 25.90 -6.96
CA ARG A 361 9.94 24.99 -6.28
C ARG A 361 9.27 23.76 -5.65
N LEU A 362 7.97 23.83 -5.40
CA LEU A 362 7.18 22.75 -4.80
C LEU A 362 6.60 21.78 -5.84
N VAL A 363 6.73 22.09 -7.12
CA VAL A 363 6.28 21.24 -8.25
C VAL A 363 6.89 19.85 -8.12
N ARG A 364 6.06 18.84 -8.34
CA ARG A 364 6.48 17.44 -8.27
C ARG A 364 7.22 17.02 -9.54
N ASN A 365 6.68 17.39 -10.71
CA ASN A 365 7.23 17.08 -12.02
C ASN A 365 8.25 18.15 -12.44
N LEU A 366 9.40 18.23 -11.72
CA LEU A 366 10.43 19.25 -11.97
C LEU A 366 11.02 19.20 -13.39
N ASP A 367 11.09 18.03 -13.98
CA ASP A 367 11.54 17.80 -15.35
C ASP A 367 10.64 18.50 -16.38
N LEU A 368 9.40 18.78 -16.03
CA LEU A 368 8.40 19.50 -16.83
C LEU A 368 8.24 20.97 -16.43
N ALA A 369 9.05 21.50 -15.50
CA ALA A 369 8.86 22.87 -14.99
C ALA A 369 8.75 23.92 -16.11
N PRO A 370 9.60 23.96 -17.16
CA PRO A 370 9.47 24.92 -18.25
C PRO A 370 8.18 24.79 -19.06
N GLU A 371 7.65 23.57 -19.15
CA GLU A 371 6.39 23.32 -19.87
C GLU A 371 5.18 23.71 -19.03
N LEU A 372 5.19 23.36 -17.74
CA LEU A 372 4.18 23.78 -16.79
C LEU A 372 4.10 25.31 -16.65
N GLU A 373 5.23 26.02 -16.64
CA GLU A 373 5.27 27.49 -16.66
C GLU A 373 4.61 28.05 -17.94
N ARG A 374 4.85 27.43 -19.10
CA ARG A 374 4.18 27.83 -20.34
C ARG A 374 2.69 27.56 -20.32
N LEU A 375 2.24 26.41 -19.81
CA LEU A 375 0.83 26.05 -19.68
C LEU A 375 0.11 26.96 -18.67
N ALA A 376 0.79 27.36 -17.61
CA ALA A 376 0.26 28.23 -16.57
C ALA A 376 0.06 29.70 -17.00
N GLN A 377 0.62 30.11 -18.13
CA GLN A 377 0.49 31.51 -18.61
C GLN A 377 -0.97 31.91 -18.83
N GLY A 378 -1.42 32.91 -18.05
CA GLY A 378 -2.79 33.40 -18.06
C GLY A 378 -3.82 32.39 -17.54
N LEU A 379 -3.42 31.31 -16.86
CA LEU A 379 -4.32 30.38 -16.20
C LEU A 379 -4.85 31.00 -14.90
N THR A 380 -6.15 30.78 -14.64
CA THR A 380 -6.80 31.25 -13.42
C THR A 380 -6.98 30.13 -12.39
N ILE A 381 -7.11 30.50 -11.12
CA ILE A 381 -7.42 29.53 -10.05
C ILE A 381 -8.79 28.87 -10.30
N ASP A 382 -9.75 29.63 -10.86
CA ASP A 382 -11.09 29.09 -11.17
C ASP A 382 -11.03 27.97 -12.21
N TRP A 383 -10.16 28.08 -13.21
CA TRP A 383 -9.92 27.00 -14.17
C TRP A 383 -9.36 25.75 -13.49
N ILE A 384 -8.37 25.93 -12.60
CA ILE A 384 -7.74 24.83 -11.88
C ILE A 384 -8.76 24.12 -10.97
N ASP A 385 -9.61 24.86 -10.28
CA ASP A 385 -10.69 24.32 -9.46
C ASP A 385 -11.73 23.57 -10.33
N GLY A 386 -12.05 24.12 -11.50
CA GLY A 386 -12.87 23.46 -12.52
C GLY A 386 -12.27 22.12 -12.98
N ALA A 387 -10.98 22.11 -13.27
CA ALA A 387 -10.24 20.91 -13.67
C ALA A 387 -10.21 19.86 -12.57
N ALA A 388 -9.96 20.25 -11.32
CA ALA A 388 -9.97 19.35 -10.17
C ALA A 388 -11.36 18.72 -9.96
N ARG A 389 -12.43 19.51 -10.08
CA ARG A 389 -13.81 19.00 -10.02
C ARG A 389 -14.14 18.04 -11.17
N ALA A 390 -13.73 18.35 -12.39
CA ALA A 390 -13.93 17.49 -13.55
C ALA A 390 -13.21 16.14 -13.40
N LEU A 391 -11.96 16.14 -12.89
CA LEU A 391 -11.23 14.92 -12.55
C LEU A 391 -11.98 14.07 -11.51
N GLY A 392 -12.49 14.67 -10.45
CA GLY A 392 -13.32 13.99 -9.46
C GLY A 392 -14.59 13.36 -10.03
N GLN A 393 -15.25 14.03 -11.00
CA GLN A 393 -16.41 13.49 -11.70
C GLN A 393 -16.07 12.28 -12.57
N VAL A 394 -14.95 12.33 -13.30
CA VAL A 394 -14.47 11.19 -14.10
C VAL A 394 -14.14 10.00 -13.18
N GLU A 395 -13.46 10.21 -12.05
CA GLU A 395 -13.16 9.16 -11.09
C GLU A 395 -14.44 8.51 -10.53
N GLN A 396 -15.45 9.30 -10.17
CA GLN A 396 -16.74 8.78 -9.71
C GLN A 396 -17.49 8.02 -10.81
N GLY A 397 -17.43 8.52 -12.06
CA GLY A 397 -18.01 7.88 -13.22
C GLY A 397 -17.40 6.51 -13.51
N MET A 398 -16.09 6.40 -13.37
CA MET A 398 -15.37 5.13 -13.53
C MET A 398 -15.78 4.08 -12.49
N ARG A 399 -16.05 4.49 -11.27
CA ARG A 399 -16.60 3.60 -10.21
C ARG A 399 -18.01 3.09 -10.56
N ARG A 400 -18.76 3.79 -11.43
CA ARG A 400 -20.10 3.45 -11.89
C ARG A 400 -20.12 2.75 -13.27
N ASN A 401 -18.96 2.28 -13.76
CA ASN A 401 -18.79 1.61 -15.05
C ASN A 401 -19.18 2.46 -16.28
N LEU A 402 -19.05 3.77 -16.22
CA LEU A 402 -19.18 4.63 -17.41
C LEU A 402 -18.03 4.38 -18.41
N LEU A 403 -18.27 4.68 -19.69
CA LEU A 403 -17.25 4.56 -20.73
C LEU A 403 -16.09 5.52 -20.47
N ARG A 404 -14.94 4.95 -20.13
CA ARG A 404 -13.76 5.68 -19.64
C ARG A 404 -13.21 6.67 -20.66
N SER A 405 -12.98 6.23 -21.91
CA SER A 405 -12.47 7.11 -22.96
C SER A 405 -13.41 8.30 -23.19
N LEU A 406 -14.71 8.05 -23.32
CA LEU A 406 -15.69 9.11 -23.55
C LEU A 406 -15.74 10.11 -22.37
N SER A 407 -15.57 9.63 -21.14
CA SER A 407 -15.52 10.52 -19.96
C SER A 407 -14.26 11.38 -19.96
N LEU A 408 -13.13 10.86 -20.42
CA LEU A 408 -11.88 11.60 -20.56
C LEU A 408 -11.96 12.64 -21.70
N ASP A 409 -12.52 12.24 -22.84
CA ASP A 409 -12.72 13.13 -23.98
C ASP A 409 -13.66 14.30 -23.62
N ALA A 410 -14.80 14.00 -22.98
CA ALA A 410 -15.74 15.00 -22.52
C ALA A 410 -15.13 15.95 -21.48
N MET A 411 -14.27 15.43 -20.60
CA MET A 411 -13.52 16.25 -19.64
C MET A 411 -12.57 17.21 -20.36
N ALA A 412 -11.76 16.70 -21.30
CA ALA A 412 -10.77 17.52 -22.01
C ALA A 412 -11.46 18.66 -22.78
N VAL A 413 -12.52 18.35 -23.52
CA VAL A 413 -13.32 19.35 -24.27
C VAL A 413 -14.03 20.32 -23.31
N GLY A 414 -14.56 19.83 -22.19
CA GLY A 414 -15.23 20.68 -21.19
C GLY A 414 -14.31 21.64 -20.43
N LEU A 415 -13.01 21.40 -20.49
CA LEU A 415 -11.98 22.25 -19.88
C LEU A 415 -11.33 23.23 -20.87
N GLU A 416 -11.76 23.23 -22.14
CA GLU A 416 -11.25 24.18 -23.12
C GLU A 416 -11.42 25.61 -22.60
N ARG A 417 -10.37 26.37 -22.84
CA ARG A 417 -10.34 27.78 -22.42
C ARG A 417 -11.18 28.61 -23.37
N ASN A 418 -12.33 29.11 -22.91
CA ASN A 418 -13.12 30.12 -23.60
C ASN A 418 -12.40 31.48 -23.57
#